data_23005fd490f4dcaca1ab3f3e7e1dd6aa
#
_entry.id   23005fd490f4dcaca1ab3f3e7e1dd6aa
#
_cell.length_a   1.000
_cell.length_b   1.000
_cell.length_c   1.000
_cell.angle_alpha   90.00
_cell.angle_beta   90.00
_cell.angle_gamma   90.00
#
_symmetry.space_group_name_H-M   'P 1'
#
loop_
_entity.id
_entity.type
_entity.pdbx_description
1 polymer ?
#
loop_
_entity_poly.entity_id
_entity_poly.type
_entity_poly.pdbx_seq_one_letter_code
_entity_poly.pdbx_strand_id
1 'polypeptide(L)'
;MAQQMVTNFNGILLYRRDYRERDMLIKFLTAEYGKKMFFIRGARRRGFKMAAELLPFTMGEYVGDLKDQGLSYINSVKTVQYFEQISQDISLNAYATYIMNLIDVAYPDNQPVGRWYQQIVSALQLIDREVAPPLVANVIEIQLLGAFGVAPELRWCTVCGRQDLPLDYSESYGGLLCQQHWHLDPHRLHASQATIFYLRRFSVLDLAKVNSIKVKPSTAAQLRRVLDEIYDNSVGLHLKSKKFIDQMGSWYQPLKPRSNDN
;
A
#
# COMPACT_ATOMS: atom_id res chain seq x y z
N MET A 1 2.60 20.68 29.50
CA MET A 1 2.82 21.56 28.32
C MET A 1 3.39 20.70 27.23
N ALA A 2 2.74 20.58 26.07
CA ALA A 2 3.28 19.81 24.95
C ALA A 2 4.53 20.54 24.45
N GLN A 3 5.65 19.84 24.42
CA GLN A 3 6.94 20.39 23.99
C GLN A 3 6.86 20.66 22.49
N GLN A 4 6.89 21.91 22.09
CA GLN A 4 6.94 22.35 20.70
C GLN A 4 8.40 22.25 20.26
N MET A 5 8.69 21.34 19.33
CA MET A 5 10.05 21.12 18.85
C MET A 5 10.11 21.39 17.35
N VAL A 6 10.78 22.48 16.96
CA VAL A 6 11.15 22.72 15.55
C VAL A 6 12.18 21.67 15.17
N THR A 7 11.86 20.83 14.21
CA THR A 7 12.74 19.75 13.79
C THR A 7 12.71 19.54 12.29
N ASN A 8 13.75 18.91 11.78
CA ASN A 8 13.76 18.38 10.41
C ASN A 8 13.15 16.99 10.43
N PHE A 9 12.39 16.66 9.39
CA PHE A 9 11.85 15.32 9.20
C PHE A 9 11.79 14.98 7.72
N ASN A 10 11.96 13.69 7.42
CA ASN A 10 11.69 13.15 6.10
C ASN A 10 10.24 12.70 6.04
N GLY A 11 9.52 13.08 4.98
CA GLY A 11 8.11 12.75 4.86
C GLY A 11 7.66 12.50 3.43
N ILE A 12 6.67 11.62 3.29
CA ILE A 12 5.90 11.40 2.07
C ILE A 12 4.51 11.96 2.29
N LEU A 13 4.02 12.79 1.37
CA LEU A 13 2.68 13.35 1.43
C LEU A 13 1.66 12.24 1.11
N LEU A 14 0.87 11.80 2.10
CA LEU A 14 -0.17 10.79 1.94
C LEU A 14 -1.41 11.35 1.24
N TYR A 15 -1.93 12.45 1.76
CA TYR A 15 -3.03 13.17 1.15
C TYR A 15 -3.12 14.60 1.66
N ARG A 16 -3.90 15.40 0.94
CA ARG A 16 -4.27 16.76 1.34
C ARG A 16 -5.77 16.95 1.21
N ARG A 17 -6.32 17.82 2.05
CA ARG A 17 -7.73 18.21 1.99
C ARG A 17 -7.91 19.69 2.30
N ASP A 18 -8.86 20.30 1.67
CA ASP A 18 -9.26 21.68 1.96
C ASP A 18 -9.77 21.78 3.39
N TYR A 19 -9.43 22.87 4.04
CA TYR A 19 -9.85 23.18 5.40
C TYR A 19 -10.15 24.66 5.50
N ARG A 20 -11.39 25.02 5.91
CA ARG A 20 -11.89 26.39 5.86
C ARG A 20 -11.78 26.97 4.43
N GLU A 21 -11.89 28.31 4.31
CA GLU A 21 -11.90 28.96 2.98
C GLU A 21 -10.53 28.96 2.28
N ARG A 22 -9.44 29.09 3.04
CA ARG A 22 -8.11 29.37 2.48
C ARG A 22 -7.00 28.46 2.98
N ASP A 23 -7.31 27.56 3.89
CA ASP A 23 -6.35 26.70 4.57
C ASP A 23 -6.42 25.27 4.04
N MET A 24 -5.46 24.47 4.42
CA MET A 24 -5.37 23.05 4.04
C MET A 24 -4.87 22.21 5.19
N LEU A 25 -5.34 20.98 5.29
CA LEU A 25 -4.76 19.93 6.09
C LEU A 25 -4.01 18.96 5.20
N ILE A 26 -2.79 18.62 5.58
CA ILE A 26 -1.94 17.68 4.85
C ILE A 26 -1.47 16.62 5.81
N LYS A 27 -1.58 15.36 5.39
CA LYS A 27 -1.07 14.23 6.15
C LYS A 27 0.20 13.70 5.53
N PHE A 28 1.23 13.57 6.35
CA PHE A 28 2.50 12.96 5.96
C PHE A 28 2.71 11.62 6.67
N LEU A 29 3.30 10.67 5.97
CA LEU A 29 4.03 9.58 6.56
C LEU A 29 5.47 10.04 6.76
N THR A 30 5.93 10.14 8.00
CA THR A 30 7.29 10.57 8.32
C THR A 30 8.16 9.37 8.67
N ALA A 31 9.45 9.50 8.47
CA ALA A 31 10.40 8.42 8.76
C ALA A 31 10.47 8.11 10.26
N GLU A 32 10.48 9.17 11.09
CA GLU A 32 10.78 9.07 12.52
C GLU A 32 9.53 9.16 13.41
N TYR A 33 8.51 9.93 12.99
CA TYR A 33 7.38 10.32 13.84
C TYR A 33 6.06 9.67 13.43
N GLY A 34 6.09 8.71 12.48
CA GLY A 34 4.90 8.07 11.94
C GLY A 34 4.02 9.04 11.15
N LYS A 35 2.71 8.82 11.17
CA LYS A 35 1.79 9.67 10.43
C LYS A 35 1.45 10.94 11.23
N LYS A 36 1.65 12.10 10.60
CA LYS A 36 1.40 13.41 11.21
C LYS A 36 0.47 14.25 10.34
N MET A 37 -0.47 14.94 10.98
CA MET A 37 -1.35 15.90 10.33
C MET A 37 -0.79 17.32 10.51
N PHE A 38 -0.62 18.01 9.38
CA PHE A 38 -0.13 19.38 9.34
C PHE A 38 -1.22 20.35 8.92
N PHE A 39 -1.28 21.48 9.59
CA PHE A 39 -2.12 22.61 9.20
C PHE A 39 -1.31 23.61 8.39
N ILE A 40 -1.78 23.93 7.19
CA ILE A 40 -1.12 24.87 6.28
C ILE A 40 -2.01 26.09 6.11
N ARG A 41 -1.62 27.18 6.76
CA ARG A 41 -2.37 28.42 6.71
C ARG A 41 -2.23 29.10 5.35
N GLY A 42 -3.34 29.46 4.74
CA GLY A 42 -3.35 30.19 3.48
C GLY A 42 -2.88 29.40 2.27
N ALA A 43 -2.81 28.06 2.35
CA ALA A 43 -2.33 27.19 1.27
C ALA A 43 -3.08 27.38 -0.06
N ARG A 44 -4.32 27.85 0.00
CA ARG A 44 -5.18 28.08 -1.18
C ARG A 44 -5.14 29.54 -1.67
N ARG A 45 -4.30 30.40 -1.09
CA ARG A 45 -4.13 31.77 -1.57
C ARG A 45 -3.25 31.78 -2.83
N ARG A 46 -3.56 32.68 -3.75
CA ARG A 46 -2.71 32.93 -4.92
C ARG A 46 -1.30 33.34 -4.45
N GLY A 47 -0.27 32.71 -5.01
CA GLY A 47 1.12 33.00 -4.64
C GLY A 47 1.58 32.34 -3.35
N PHE A 48 0.91 31.28 -2.86
CA PHE A 48 1.40 30.50 -1.75
C PHE A 48 2.76 29.86 -2.10
N LYS A 49 3.80 30.17 -1.31
CA LYS A 49 5.19 29.89 -1.67
C LYS A 49 5.52 28.38 -1.75
N MET A 50 4.88 27.54 -0.93
CA MET A 50 5.15 26.09 -0.88
C MET A 50 4.10 25.28 -1.67
N ALA A 51 3.44 25.87 -2.69
CA ALA A 51 2.37 25.20 -3.40
C ALA A 51 2.84 23.98 -4.19
N ALA A 52 4.02 24.07 -4.79
CA ALA A 52 4.61 23.00 -5.57
C ALA A 52 5.12 21.85 -4.67
N GLU A 53 5.76 22.19 -3.56
CA GLU A 53 6.38 21.25 -2.63
C GLU A 53 5.35 20.44 -1.80
N LEU A 54 4.09 20.87 -1.80
CA LEU A 54 3.00 20.22 -1.08
C LEU A 54 1.95 19.62 -2.04
N LEU A 55 2.40 19.16 -3.21
CA LEU A 55 1.57 18.40 -4.15
C LEU A 55 1.47 16.92 -3.71
N PRO A 56 0.39 16.21 -4.10
CA PRO A 56 0.34 14.76 -3.95
C PRO A 56 1.56 14.08 -4.59
N PHE A 57 1.97 12.96 -4.06
CA PHE A 57 3.14 12.21 -4.54
C PHE A 57 4.43 13.03 -4.51
N THR A 58 4.62 13.79 -3.44
CA THR A 58 5.92 14.39 -3.09
C THR A 58 6.50 13.71 -1.88
N MET A 59 7.80 13.55 -1.87
CA MET A 59 8.56 13.22 -0.66
C MET A 59 9.74 14.16 -0.53
N GLY A 60 10.18 14.42 0.70
CA GLY A 60 11.29 15.33 0.90
C GLY A 60 11.67 15.53 2.35
N GLU A 61 12.61 16.44 2.56
CA GLU A 61 13.02 16.93 3.87
C GLU A 61 12.33 18.26 4.16
N TYR A 62 11.62 18.29 5.26
CA TYR A 62 10.81 19.43 5.73
C TYR A 62 11.31 19.90 7.10
N VAL A 63 11.06 21.17 7.39
CA VAL A 63 11.25 21.75 8.72
C VAL A 63 9.89 22.14 9.27
N GLY A 64 9.58 21.69 10.46
CA GLY A 64 8.28 21.96 11.05
C GLY A 64 8.23 21.88 12.56
N ASP A 65 7.13 22.38 13.09
CA ASP A 65 6.76 22.22 14.50
C ASP A 65 5.92 20.97 14.65
N LEU A 66 6.53 19.88 15.09
CA LEU A 66 5.84 18.62 15.30
C LEU A 66 5.22 18.58 16.69
N LYS A 67 3.95 18.21 16.76
CA LYS A 67 3.23 18.01 18.02
C LYS A 67 2.95 16.52 18.21
N ASP A 68 3.05 16.06 19.46
CA ASP A 68 2.70 14.69 19.82
C ASP A 68 1.22 14.40 19.61
N GLN A 69 0.39 15.41 19.86
CA GLN A 69 -1.05 15.35 19.62
C GLN A 69 -1.52 16.63 18.92
N GLY A 70 -2.52 16.47 18.02
CA GLY A 70 -3.13 17.57 17.29
C GLY A 70 -2.40 17.91 16.00
N LEU A 71 -2.50 19.17 15.58
CA LEU A 71 -1.98 19.64 14.29
C LEU A 71 -0.54 20.14 14.41
N SER A 72 0.33 19.62 13.59
CA SER A 72 1.70 20.11 13.38
C SER A 72 1.72 21.24 12.33
N TYR A 73 2.86 21.91 12.16
CA TYR A 73 3.02 23.01 11.21
C TYR A 73 4.28 22.82 10.37
N ILE A 74 4.23 23.17 9.08
CA ILE A 74 5.41 23.22 8.22
C ILE A 74 5.90 24.66 8.16
N ASN A 75 7.16 24.85 8.49
CA ASN A 75 7.83 26.17 8.49
C ASN A 75 8.56 26.40 7.16
N SER A 76 9.23 25.39 6.64
CA SER A 76 9.93 25.45 5.35
C SER A 76 10.16 24.06 4.76
N VAL A 77 10.52 24.04 3.50
CA VAL A 77 10.89 22.86 2.74
C VAL A 77 12.36 22.98 2.34
N LYS A 78 13.16 21.95 2.59
CA LYS A 78 14.57 21.92 2.21
C LYS A 78 14.79 21.27 0.85
N THR A 79 14.26 20.07 0.69
CA THR A 79 14.36 19.30 -0.55
C THR A 79 13.03 18.61 -0.84
N VAL A 80 12.68 18.50 -2.13
CA VAL A 80 11.51 17.75 -2.57
C VAL A 80 11.88 16.92 -3.80
N GLN A 81 11.43 15.69 -3.80
CA GLN A 81 11.42 14.79 -4.93
C GLN A 81 9.98 14.54 -5.35
N TYR A 82 9.73 14.56 -6.65
CA TYR A 82 8.44 14.29 -7.26
C TYR A 82 8.43 12.89 -7.87
N PHE A 83 7.31 12.20 -7.76
CA PHE A 83 7.02 10.99 -8.51
C PHE A 83 6.29 11.39 -9.79
N GLU A 84 7.06 11.67 -10.85
CA GLU A 84 6.56 12.30 -12.08
C GLU A 84 5.59 11.40 -12.84
N GLN A 85 5.95 10.13 -13.05
CA GLN A 85 5.12 9.19 -13.79
C GLN A 85 3.81 8.88 -13.03
N ILE A 86 3.88 8.72 -11.71
CA ILE A 86 2.69 8.56 -10.86
C ILE A 86 1.73 9.76 -11.01
N SER A 87 2.27 10.97 -11.14
CA SER A 87 1.45 12.18 -11.27
C SER A 87 0.77 12.32 -12.64
N GLN A 88 1.32 11.68 -13.69
CA GLN A 88 0.87 11.81 -15.08
C GLN A 88 0.00 10.63 -15.55
N ASP A 89 0.18 9.44 -14.98
CA ASP A 89 -0.54 8.23 -15.38
C ASP A 89 -1.60 7.85 -14.33
N ILE A 90 -2.84 7.69 -14.78
CA ILE A 90 -3.98 7.39 -13.91
C ILE A 90 -3.88 6.00 -13.26
N SER A 91 -3.27 5.03 -13.94
CA SER A 91 -3.10 3.68 -13.41
C SER A 91 -2.04 3.65 -12.32
N LEU A 92 -0.89 4.29 -12.55
CA LEU A 92 0.18 4.41 -11.56
C LEU A 92 -0.32 5.18 -10.34
N ASN A 93 -1.06 6.28 -10.56
CA ASN A 93 -1.68 7.07 -9.51
C ASN A 93 -2.64 6.26 -8.65
N ALA A 94 -3.48 5.42 -9.28
CA ALA A 94 -4.42 4.57 -8.57
C ALA A 94 -3.71 3.59 -7.63
N TYR A 95 -2.67 2.88 -8.10
CA TYR A 95 -1.89 1.96 -7.27
C TYR A 95 -1.12 2.67 -6.15
N ALA A 96 -0.49 3.81 -6.45
CA ALA A 96 0.19 4.62 -5.44
C ALA A 96 -0.78 5.13 -4.36
N THR A 97 -1.93 5.66 -4.77
CA THR A 97 -3.00 6.09 -3.85
C THR A 97 -3.50 4.93 -2.99
N TYR A 98 -3.67 3.76 -3.58
CA TYR A 98 -4.10 2.57 -2.85
C TYR A 98 -3.11 2.17 -1.77
N ILE A 99 -1.83 2.08 -2.10
CA ILE A 99 -0.76 1.75 -1.14
C ILE A 99 -0.71 2.78 -0.01
N MET A 100 -0.82 4.08 -0.33
CA MET A 100 -0.84 5.13 0.69
C MET A 100 -2.09 5.07 1.58
N ASN A 101 -3.25 4.68 1.04
CA ASN A 101 -4.44 4.46 1.85
C ASN A 101 -4.29 3.22 2.76
N LEU A 102 -3.69 2.13 2.27
CA LEU A 102 -3.44 0.94 3.09
C LEU A 102 -2.58 1.27 4.31
N ILE A 103 -1.46 1.96 4.14
CA ILE A 103 -0.61 2.33 5.27
C ILE A 103 -1.29 3.33 6.21
N ASP A 104 -2.16 4.21 5.66
CA ASP A 104 -2.90 5.17 6.48
C ASP A 104 -3.90 4.49 7.42
N VAL A 105 -4.56 3.42 6.97
CA VAL A 105 -5.51 2.68 7.83
C VAL A 105 -4.85 1.61 8.69
N ALA A 106 -3.69 1.08 8.29
CA ALA A 106 -3.01 -0.01 8.99
C ALA A 106 -2.38 0.41 10.34
N TYR A 107 -2.02 1.67 10.49
CA TYR A 107 -1.34 2.17 11.69
C TYR A 107 -2.05 3.38 12.28
N PRO A 108 -2.03 3.58 13.60
CA PRO A 108 -2.55 4.78 14.23
C PRO A 108 -1.66 6.01 13.90
N ASP A 109 -2.23 7.20 14.07
CA ASP A 109 -1.50 8.46 13.91
C ASP A 109 -0.52 8.68 15.06
N ASN A 110 0.54 9.44 14.82
CA ASN A 110 1.54 9.85 15.81
C ASN A 110 2.35 8.69 16.42
N GLN A 111 2.41 7.55 15.76
CA GLN A 111 3.23 6.41 16.17
C GLN A 111 4.23 6.05 15.06
N PRO A 112 5.51 5.83 15.39
CA PRO A 112 6.51 5.38 14.42
C PRO A 112 6.05 4.10 13.71
N VAL A 113 6.24 4.07 12.40
CA VAL A 113 5.85 2.92 11.55
C VAL A 113 7.03 1.98 11.25
N GLY A 114 8.20 2.24 11.82
CA GLY A 114 9.40 1.42 11.64
C GLY A 114 9.79 1.26 10.17
N ARG A 115 10.00 0.02 9.74
CA ARG A 115 10.43 -0.30 8.36
C ARG A 115 9.47 0.18 7.26
N TRP A 116 8.24 0.50 7.62
CA TRP A 116 7.20 0.80 6.62
C TRP A 116 7.45 2.10 5.87
N TYR A 117 8.09 3.08 6.49
CA TYR A 117 8.47 4.29 5.76
C TYR A 117 9.30 3.94 4.51
N GLN A 118 10.39 3.18 4.70
CA GLN A 118 11.28 2.79 3.60
C GLN A 118 10.59 1.84 2.61
N GLN A 119 9.75 0.94 3.09
CA GLN A 119 8.98 0.02 2.24
C GLN A 119 8.01 0.79 1.31
N ILE A 120 7.33 1.83 1.82
CA ILE A 120 6.45 2.69 1.03
C ILE A 120 7.25 3.56 0.05
N VAL A 121 8.38 4.15 0.46
CA VAL A 121 9.29 4.87 -0.46
C VAL A 121 9.67 3.98 -1.63
N SER A 122 10.13 2.75 -1.35
CA SER A 122 10.56 1.80 -2.37
C SER A 122 9.40 1.36 -3.28
N ALA A 123 8.20 1.16 -2.71
CA ALA A 123 7.00 0.84 -3.49
C ALA A 123 6.66 1.97 -4.48
N LEU A 124 6.65 3.23 -4.03
CA LEU A 124 6.38 4.38 -4.90
C LEU A 124 7.45 4.55 -5.97
N GLN A 125 8.73 4.35 -5.64
CA GLN A 125 9.82 4.39 -6.61
C GLN A 125 9.70 3.30 -7.69
N LEU A 126 9.26 2.10 -7.31
CA LEU A 126 9.00 1.01 -8.27
C LEU A 126 7.82 1.34 -9.17
N ILE A 127 6.72 1.86 -8.60
CA ILE A 127 5.54 2.27 -9.36
C ILE A 127 5.89 3.40 -10.32
N ASP A 128 6.63 4.42 -9.87
CA ASP A 128 7.04 5.54 -10.72
C ASP A 128 7.94 5.11 -11.90
N ARG A 129 8.68 3.99 -11.74
CA ARG A 129 9.44 3.34 -12.81
C ARG A 129 8.63 2.30 -13.59
N GLU A 130 7.33 2.24 -13.41
CA GLU A 130 6.41 1.29 -14.06
C GLU A 130 6.73 -0.20 -13.79
N VAL A 131 7.42 -0.50 -12.69
CA VAL A 131 7.78 -1.87 -12.33
C VAL A 131 6.60 -2.60 -11.71
N ALA A 132 5.81 -3.24 -12.54
CA ALA A 132 4.70 -4.12 -12.17
C ALA A 132 3.81 -3.58 -11.01
N PRO A 133 3.17 -2.39 -11.14
CA PRO A 133 2.41 -1.74 -10.07
C PRO A 133 1.40 -2.65 -9.36
N PRO A 134 0.64 -3.54 -10.04
CA PRO A 134 -0.26 -4.48 -9.38
C PRO A 134 0.46 -5.44 -8.43
N LEU A 135 1.65 -5.91 -8.81
CA LEU A 135 2.43 -6.85 -7.99
C LEU A 135 3.10 -6.15 -6.80
N VAL A 136 3.54 -4.90 -6.98
CA VAL A 136 4.03 -4.06 -5.88
C VAL A 136 2.93 -3.85 -4.84
N ALA A 137 1.70 -3.56 -5.27
CA ALA A 137 0.55 -3.46 -4.38
C ALA A 137 0.30 -4.78 -3.64
N ASN A 138 0.35 -5.94 -4.33
CA ASN A 138 0.20 -7.26 -3.71
C ASN A 138 1.26 -7.51 -2.62
N VAL A 139 2.51 -7.07 -2.81
CA VAL A 139 3.56 -7.18 -1.78
C VAL A 139 3.19 -6.39 -0.53
N ILE A 140 2.72 -5.16 -0.69
CA ILE A 140 2.30 -4.31 0.42
C ILE A 140 1.09 -4.90 1.15
N GLU A 141 0.07 -5.38 0.40
CA GLU A 141 -1.12 -6.04 0.97
C GLU A 141 -0.75 -7.24 1.83
N ILE A 142 0.03 -8.18 1.29
CA ILE A 142 0.43 -9.39 2.01
C ILE A 142 1.19 -9.04 3.30
N GLN A 143 2.09 -8.09 3.24
CA GLN A 143 2.92 -7.71 4.39
C GLN A 143 2.14 -6.91 5.43
N LEU A 144 1.06 -6.20 5.06
CA LEU A 144 0.20 -5.45 5.97
C LEU A 144 -0.84 -6.33 6.68
N LEU A 145 -1.05 -7.58 6.27
CA LEU A 145 -2.03 -8.47 6.92
C LEU A 145 -1.85 -8.54 8.44
N GLY A 146 -0.58 -8.62 8.89
CA GLY A 146 -0.29 -8.62 10.32
C GLY A 146 -0.71 -7.34 11.06
N ALA A 147 -0.63 -6.18 10.40
CA ALA A 147 -1.08 -4.90 10.97
C ALA A 147 -2.61 -4.82 11.08
N PHE A 148 -3.33 -5.58 10.24
CA PHE A 148 -4.79 -5.71 10.30
C PHE A 148 -5.28 -6.84 11.23
N GLY A 149 -4.37 -7.46 12.00
CA GLY A 149 -4.71 -8.56 12.90
C GLY A 149 -4.82 -9.94 12.22
N VAL A 150 -4.55 -10.00 10.93
CA VAL A 150 -4.51 -11.24 10.14
C VAL A 150 -3.05 -11.57 9.86
N ALA A 151 -2.47 -12.49 10.63
CA ALA A 151 -1.05 -12.88 10.49
C ALA A 151 -0.96 -14.34 10.04
N PRO A 152 -1.19 -14.63 8.74
CA PRO A 152 -1.22 -16.00 8.28
C PRO A 152 0.16 -16.66 8.37
N GLU A 153 0.18 -17.94 8.75
CA GLU A 153 1.41 -18.73 8.69
C GLU A 153 1.69 -19.14 7.23
N LEU A 154 2.67 -18.49 6.62
CA LEU A 154 3.05 -18.70 5.21
C LEU A 154 4.37 -19.44 5.03
N ARG A 155 5.02 -19.86 6.12
CA ARG A 155 6.34 -20.55 6.05
C ARG A 155 6.20 -22.05 5.86
N TRP A 156 5.23 -22.66 6.55
CA TRP A 156 5.03 -24.11 6.61
C TRP A 156 3.56 -24.48 6.84
N CYS A 157 3.27 -25.77 6.82
CA CYS A 157 1.96 -26.29 7.18
C CYS A 157 1.63 -25.99 8.64
N THR A 158 0.50 -25.34 8.90
CA THR A 158 0.04 -24.96 10.24
C THR A 158 -0.20 -26.15 11.16
N VAL A 159 -0.44 -27.35 10.60
CA VAL A 159 -0.74 -28.58 11.38
C VAL A 159 0.53 -29.37 11.73
N CYS A 160 1.46 -29.55 10.78
CA CYS A 160 2.61 -30.44 10.99
C CYS A 160 3.97 -29.78 10.77
N GLY A 161 4.05 -28.50 10.45
CA GLY A 161 5.29 -27.77 10.26
C GLY A 161 6.06 -28.11 8.97
N ARG A 162 5.55 -29.00 8.11
CA ARG A 162 6.22 -29.37 6.85
C ARG A 162 6.13 -28.27 5.80
N GLN A 163 7.16 -28.17 4.97
CA GLN A 163 7.24 -27.22 3.85
C GLN A 163 7.72 -27.88 2.55
N ASP A 164 8.01 -29.16 2.58
CA ASP A 164 8.57 -29.97 1.49
C ASP A 164 7.46 -30.61 0.62
N LEU A 165 6.21 -30.55 1.04
CA LEU A 165 5.04 -31.00 0.29
C LEU A 165 4.33 -29.82 -0.39
N PRO A 166 3.52 -30.10 -1.42
CA PRO A 166 2.62 -29.10 -1.97
C PRO A 166 1.77 -28.44 -0.87
N LEU A 167 1.72 -27.12 -0.89
CA LEU A 167 1.01 -26.29 0.09
C LEU A 167 -0.17 -25.61 -0.56
N ASP A 168 -1.23 -25.34 0.22
CA ASP A 168 -2.38 -24.53 -0.18
C ASP A 168 -2.84 -23.67 0.99
N TYR A 169 -3.44 -22.52 0.72
CA TYR A 169 -3.89 -21.60 1.75
C TYR A 169 -5.26 -22.00 2.27
N SER A 170 -5.37 -22.05 3.58
CA SER A 170 -6.62 -22.27 4.32
C SER A 170 -6.87 -21.08 5.27
N GLU A 171 -7.99 -20.41 5.07
CA GLU A 171 -8.43 -19.34 5.95
C GLU A 171 -8.81 -19.90 7.33
N SER A 172 -9.53 -21.03 7.37
CA SER A 172 -9.96 -21.70 8.61
C SER A 172 -8.79 -22.10 9.50
N TYR A 173 -7.63 -22.39 8.92
CA TYR A 173 -6.40 -22.76 9.63
C TYR A 173 -5.42 -21.58 9.76
N GLY A 174 -5.79 -20.37 9.30
CA GLY A 174 -4.97 -19.17 9.41
C GLY A 174 -3.62 -19.26 8.71
N GLY A 175 -3.50 -20.01 7.60
CA GLY A 175 -2.25 -20.17 6.89
C GLY A 175 -2.21 -21.35 5.91
N LEU A 176 -1.03 -21.96 5.74
CA LEU A 176 -0.83 -23.01 4.75
C LEU A 176 -1.10 -24.40 5.31
N LEU A 177 -1.76 -25.25 4.53
CA LEU A 177 -1.90 -26.70 4.74
C LEU A 177 -1.12 -27.46 3.69
N CYS A 178 -0.35 -28.48 4.08
CA CYS A 178 0.28 -29.38 3.12
C CYS A 178 -0.71 -30.43 2.57
N GLN A 179 -0.34 -31.06 1.48
CA GLN A 179 -1.16 -32.03 0.79
C GLN A 179 -1.74 -33.14 1.70
N GLN A 180 -1.01 -33.56 2.73
CA GLN A 180 -1.49 -34.54 3.71
C GLN A 180 -2.64 -34.03 4.58
N HIS A 181 -2.74 -32.71 4.75
CA HIS A 181 -3.73 -32.04 5.59
C HIS A 181 -4.81 -31.27 4.80
N TRP A 182 -4.80 -31.34 3.46
CA TRP A 182 -5.83 -30.69 2.64
C TRP A 182 -7.24 -31.19 2.91
N HIS A 183 -7.38 -32.42 3.38
CA HIS A 183 -8.69 -33.00 3.73
C HIS A 183 -9.34 -32.32 4.93
N LEU A 184 -8.56 -31.59 5.76
CA LEU A 184 -9.05 -30.84 6.93
C LEU A 184 -9.81 -29.58 6.56
N ASP A 185 -9.55 -29.01 5.37
CA ASP A 185 -10.29 -27.86 4.84
C ASP A 185 -10.61 -28.06 3.35
N PRO A 186 -11.82 -28.53 3.04
CA PRO A 186 -12.30 -28.66 1.65
C PRO A 186 -12.49 -27.31 0.97
N HIS A 187 -12.61 -26.21 1.73
CA HIS A 187 -12.81 -24.84 1.23
C HIS A 187 -11.51 -24.03 1.12
N ARG A 188 -10.34 -24.66 1.28
CA ARG A 188 -9.06 -23.99 1.01
C ARG A 188 -9.05 -23.37 -0.39
N LEU A 189 -8.18 -22.40 -0.67
CA LEU A 189 -8.25 -21.59 -1.89
C LEU A 189 -7.94 -22.32 -3.20
N HIS A 190 -7.51 -23.59 -3.18
CA HIS A 190 -7.13 -24.37 -4.35
C HIS A 190 -6.13 -23.63 -5.25
N ALA A 191 -5.18 -22.93 -4.61
CA ALA A 191 -4.20 -22.13 -5.29
C ALA A 191 -3.12 -22.99 -5.95
N SER A 192 -2.64 -22.56 -7.12
CA SER A 192 -1.49 -23.22 -7.77
C SER A 192 -0.24 -23.10 -6.93
N GLN A 193 0.68 -24.06 -7.04
CA GLN A 193 1.96 -24.01 -6.32
C GLN A 193 2.77 -22.75 -6.68
N ALA A 194 2.64 -22.25 -7.91
CA ALA A 194 3.24 -20.98 -8.32
C ALA A 194 2.65 -19.79 -7.54
N THR A 195 1.34 -19.77 -7.32
CA THR A 195 0.67 -18.72 -6.53
C THR A 195 1.12 -18.78 -5.07
N ILE A 196 1.15 -19.98 -4.47
CA ILE A 196 1.65 -20.18 -3.10
C ILE A 196 3.12 -19.74 -2.98
N PHE A 197 3.95 -20.06 -3.97
CA PHE A 197 5.34 -19.60 -4.00
C PHE A 197 5.44 -18.06 -3.93
N TYR A 198 4.66 -17.33 -4.75
CA TYR A 198 4.69 -15.87 -4.74
C TYR A 198 4.05 -15.30 -3.48
N LEU A 199 2.97 -15.87 -2.94
CA LEU A 199 2.38 -15.48 -1.66
C LEU A 199 3.44 -15.51 -0.55
N ARG A 200 4.18 -16.62 -0.45
CA ARG A 200 5.29 -16.80 0.50
C ARG A 200 6.43 -15.81 0.25
N ARG A 201 6.85 -15.67 -1.02
CA ARG A 201 7.96 -14.80 -1.40
C ARG A 201 7.65 -13.33 -1.11
N PHE A 202 6.44 -12.89 -1.44
CA PHE A 202 6.01 -11.50 -1.25
C PHE A 202 5.83 -11.13 0.22
N SER A 203 5.49 -12.07 1.08
CA SER A 203 5.35 -11.82 2.52
C SER A 203 6.65 -11.34 3.20
N VAL A 204 7.80 -11.64 2.61
CA VAL A 204 9.13 -11.30 3.15
C VAL A 204 9.98 -10.45 2.20
N LEU A 205 9.43 -9.99 1.07
CA LEU A 205 10.16 -9.27 0.04
C LEU A 205 10.51 -7.85 0.49
N ASP A 206 11.80 -7.53 0.47
CA ASP A 206 12.30 -6.16 0.66
C ASP A 206 12.27 -5.43 -0.69
N LEU A 207 11.34 -4.48 -0.83
CA LEU A 207 11.16 -3.72 -2.08
C LEU A 207 12.36 -2.84 -2.43
N ALA A 208 13.18 -2.45 -1.46
CA ALA A 208 14.40 -1.68 -1.71
C ALA A 208 15.44 -2.47 -2.54
N LYS A 209 15.36 -3.81 -2.52
CA LYS A 209 16.26 -4.72 -3.25
C LYS A 209 15.69 -5.19 -4.58
N VAL A 210 14.55 -4.66 -5.00
CA VAL A 210 13.83 -5.09 -6.21
C VAL A 210 14.12 -4.16 -7.37
N ASN A 211 14.54 -4.75 -8.50
CA ASN A 211 14.68 -4.04 -9.76
C ASN A 211 13.60 -4.41 -10.79
N SER A 212 13.07 -5.64 -10.70
CA SER A 212 11.97 -6.11 -11.56
C SER A 212 11.17 -7.20 -10.85
N ILE A 213 9.89 -7.29 -11.17
CA ILE A 213 9.01 -8.38 -10.72
C ILE A 213 8.38 -8.99 -11.96
N LYS A 214 8.66 -10.28 -12.21
CA LYS A 214 8.11 -11.01 -13.35
C LYS A 214 7.30 -12.20 -12.86
N VAL A 215 5.99 -12.17 -13.09
CA VAL A 215 5.04 -13.22 -12.75
C VAL A 215 4.19 -13.54 -13.98
N LYS A 216 3.90 -14.80 -14.23
CA LYS A 216 3.02 -15.19 -15.33
C LYS A 216 1.62 -14.57 -15.12
N PRO A 217 0.94 -14.07 -16.17
CA PRO A 217 -0.36 -13.42 -16.03
C PRO A 217 -1.41 -14.27 -15.30
N SER A 218 -1.47 -15.57 -15.56
CA SER A 218 -2.38 -16.48 -14.86
C SER A 218 -2.11 -16.60 -13.36
N THR A 219 -0.82 -16.62 -12.98
CA THR A 219 -0.41 -16.65 -11.57
C THR A 219 -0.69 -15.31 -10.88
N ALA A 220 -0.44 -14.18 -11.56
CA ALA A 220 -0.76 -12.85 -11.04
C ALA A 220 -2.28 -12.69 -10.82
N ALA A 221 -3.10 -13.14 -11.77
CA ALA A 221 -4.56 -13.12 -11.62
C ALA A 221 -5.04 -14.01 -10.46
N GLN A 222 -4.44 -15.19 -10.28
CA GLN A 222 -4.78 -16.06 -9.15
C GLN A 222 -4.33 -15.46 -7.81
N LEU A 223 -3.12 -14.86 -7.75
CA LEU A 223 -2.64 -14.17 -6.58
C LEU A 223 -3.56 -13.02 -6.18
N ARG A 224 -4.04 -12.25 -7.17
CA ARG A 224 -5.01 -11.17 -6.91
C ARG A 224 -6.30 -11.71 -6.27
N ARG A 225 -6.88 -12.79 -6.81
CA ARG A 225 -8.07 -13.42 -6.23
C ARG A 225 -7.86 -13.90 -4.79
N VAL A 226 -6.73 -14.57 -4.53
CA VAL A 226 -6.37 -15.02 -3.18
C VAL A 226 -6.33 -13.84 -2.20
N LEU A 227 -5.73 -12.71 -2.61
CA LEU A 227 -5.67 -11.53 -1.77
C LEU A 227 -7.02 -10.86 -1.59
N ASP A 228 -7.85 -10.80 -2.64
CA ASP A 228 -9.21 -10.28 -2.53
C ASP A 228 -10.01 -11.09 -1.51
N GLU A 229 -9.97 -12.43 -1.57
CA GLU A 229 -10.66 -13.31 -0.62
C GLU A 229 -10.16 -13.09 0.82
N ILE A 230 -8.84 -12.99 1.05
CA ILE A 230 -8.28 -12.74 2.39
C ILE A 230 -8.74 -11.36 2.91
N TYR A 231 -8.70 -10.32 2.07
CA TYR A 231 -9.10 -8.99 2.49
C TYR A 231 -10.60 -8.87 2.74
N ASP A 232 -11.43 -9.48 1.89
CA ASP A 232 -12.88 -9.43 2.03
C ASP A 232 -13.37 -10.22 3.26
N ASN A 233 -12.81 -11.40 3.50
CA ASN A 233 -13.27 -12.30 4.56
C ASN A 233 -12.62 -11.99 5.91
N SER A 234 -11.31 -11.74 5.94
CA SER A 234 -10.55 -11.69 7.20
C SER A 234 -10.22 -10.26 7.64
N VAL A 235 -10.03 -9.32 6.71
CA VAL A 235 -9.70 -7.92 7.03
C VAL A 235 -10.94 -7.05 7.07
N GLY A 236 -11.89 -7.26 6.16
CA GLY A 236 -13.13 -6.48 6.06
C GLY A 236 -12.91 -5.01 5.65
N LEU A 237 -11.81 -4.71 4.95
CA LEU A 237 -11.42 -3.35 4.59
C LEU A 237 -11.88 -2.99 3.18
N HIS A 238 -12.74 -1.98 3.07
CA HIS A 238 -13.27 -1.49 1.78
C HIS A 238 -12.76 -0.08 1.48
N LEU A 239 -11.68 0.02 0.70
CA LEU A 239 -11.10 1.31 0.28
C LEU A 239 -11.66 1.75 -1.08
N LYS A 240 -11.99 3.04 -1.20
CA LYS A 240 -12.42 3.63 -2.48
C LYS A 240 -11.35 3.50 -3.57
N SER A 241 -10.08 3.60 -3.20
CA SER A 241 -8.94 3.41 -4.11
C SER A 241 -8.85 1.99 -4.65
N LYS A 242 -9.15 0.96 -3.82
CA LYS A 242 -9.24 -0.43 -4.29
C LYS A 242 -10.37 -0.61 -5.30
N LYS A 243 -11.57 -0.12 -4.95
CA LYS A 243 -12.71 -0.15 -5.87
C LYS A 243 -12.41 0.52 -7.20
N PHE A 244 -11.67 1.64 -7.19
CA PHE A 244 -11.27 2.33 -8.42
C PHE A 244 -10.33 1.47 -9.27
N ILE A 245 -9.32 0.81 -8.67
CA ILE A 245 -8.42 -0.13 -9.38
C ILE A 245 -9.21 -1.27 -10.03
N ASP A 246 -10.17 -1.86 -9.31
CA ASP A 246 -10.97 -2.98 -9.81
C ASP A 246 -11.85 -2.57 -11.00
N GLN A 247 -12.44 -1.38 -10.95
CA GLN A 247 -13.21 -0.80 -12.05
C GLN A 247 -12.33 -0.49 -13.26
N MET A 248 -11.14 0.06 -13.05
CA MET A 248 -10.18 0.37 -14.12
C MET A 248 -9.75 -0.89 -14.89
N GLY A 249 -9.55 -2.02 -14.20
CA GLY A 249 -9.26 -3.30 -14.84
C GLY A 249 -10.35 -3.77 -15.81
N SER A 250 -11.61 -3.38 -15.59
CA SER A 250 -12.72 -3.70 -16.48
C SER A 250 -12.76 -2.81 -17.74
N TRP A 251 -12.22 -1.60 -17.70
CA TRP A 251 -12.20 -0.69 -18.86
C TRP A 251 -11.23 -1.11 -19.96
N TYR A 252 -10.18 -1.84 -19.62
CA TYR A 252 -9.18 -2.35 -20.55
C TYR A 252 -9.50 -3.74 -21.11
N GLN A 253 -10.68 -4.33 -20.80
CA GLN A 253 -11.11 -5.54 -21.48
C GLN A 253 -11.56 -5.19 -22.90
N PRO A 254 -10.95 -5.76 -23.97
CA PRO A 254 -11.43 -5.53 -25.32
C PRO A 254 -12.89 -5.97 -25.40
N LEU A 255 -13.74 -5.12 -25.99
CA LEU A 255 -15.14 -5.45 -26.29
C LEU A 255 -15.14 -6.79 -27.04
N LYS A 256 -15.77 -7.81 -26.47
CA LYS A 256 -15.98 -9.07 -27.19
C LYS A 256 -16.69 -8.73 -28.51
N PRO A 257 -16.19 -9.18 -29.67
CA PRO A 257 -16.90 -8.97 -30.91
C PRO A 257 -18.31 -9.56 -30.74
N ARG A 258 -19.33 -8.79 -31.12
CA ARG A 258 -20.71 -9.29 -31.16
C ARG A 258 -20.69 -10.49 -32.07
N SER A 259 -21.09 -11.68 -31.57
CA SER A 259 -21.42 -12.81 -32.38
C SER A 259 -22.58 -12.37 -33.30
N ASN A 260 -22.32 -12.27 -34.59
CA ASN A 260 -23.38 -12.17 -35.58
C ASN A 260 -24.04 -13.55 -35.64
N ASP A 261 -25.09 -13.73 -34.85
CA ASP A 261 -26.05 -14.81 -35.09
C ASP A 261 -26.93 -14.37 -36.27
N ASN A 262 -26.64 -14.99 -37.42
CA ASN A 262 -27.57 -15.11 -38.57
C ASN A 262 -28.31 -16.44 -38.41
#